data_5c39b3e09fcb4b5bb50657326f68dc59
#
_entry.id   5c39b3e09fcb4b5bb50657326f68dc59
#
_cell.length_a   1.000
_cell.length_b   1.000
_cell.length_c   1.000
_cell.angle_alpha   90.00
_cell.angle_beta   90.00
_cell.angle_gamma   90.00
#
_symmetry.space_group_name_H-M   'P 1'
#
loop_
_entity.id
_entity.type
_entity.pdbx_description
1 polymer ?
#
loop_
_entity_poly.entity_id
_entity_poly.type
_entity_poly.pdbx_seq_one_letter_code
_entity_poly.pdbx_strand_id
1 'polypeptide(L)'
;MKNATLGRISTFPSMEKGVANSELIVEAATENLGLKKTIFKDLDSFAPEHAILATNTSSISITEIAAATSRPDQVIGMHFMNPVPIMKLVEIIRGYSTSNTVTERIMKVSETLGKIPVEVNDYPGFVANRILMPMINEAILTLHEGVAGVTEIDTVMKLGMAHPMGLLQLADFIGLDVCLSIMKVLYEGFGQSKYAPCPL
;
A
#
# COMPACT_ATOMS: atom_id res chain seq x y z
N MET A 1 -6.30 28.15 8.54
CA MET A 1 -5.89 26.93 7.78
C MET A 1 -7.01 25.94 7.58
N LYS A 2 -7.67 25.38 8.61
CA LYS A 2 -8.71 24.37 8.49
C LYS A 2 -9.82 24.73 7.48
N ASN A 3 -10.45 25.89 7.60
CA ASN A 3 -11.55 26.31 6.73
C ASN A 3 -11.11 26.53 5.26
N ALA A 4 -9.89 27.03 5.05
CA ALA A 4 -9.33 27.18 3.70
C ALA A 4 -9.02 25.83 3.03
N THR A 5 -8.68 24.81 3.82
CA THR A 5 -8.48 23.44 3.31
C THR A 5 -9.82 22.79 2.96
N LEU A 6 -10.80 22.89 3.87
CA LEU A 6 -12.15 22.33 3.64
C LEU A 6 -12.85 22.99 2.44
N GLY A 7 -12.64 24.29 2.22
CA GLY A 7 -13.21 25.00 1.07
C GLY A 7 -12.65 24.60 -0.30
N ARG A 8 -11.59 23.75 -0.33
CA ARG A 8 -11.02 23.17 -1.55
C ARG A 8 -11.44 21.72 -1.81
N ILE A 9 -12.25 21.16 -0.90
CA ILE A 9 -12.74 19.79 -1.02
C ILE A 9 -14.17 19.83 -1.54
N SER A 10 -14.41 19.14 -2.64
CA SER A 10 -15.74 18.89 -3.20
C SER A 10 -16.05 17.40 -3.13
N THR A 11 -17.28 17.05 -2.77
CA THR A 11 -17.74 15.66 -2.71
C THR A 11 -18.76 15.41 -3.82
N PHE A 12 -18.70 14.23 -4.41
CA PHE A 12 -19.59 13.83 -5.50
C PHE A 12 -20.17 12.44 -5.19
N PRO A 13 -21.48 12.23 -5.36
CA PRO A 13 -22.12 10.92 -5.18
C PRO A 13 -21.88 10.00 -6.42
N SER A 14 -21.39 10.55 -7.54
CA SER A 14 -21.13 9.85 -8.78
C SER A 14 -19.63 9.95 -9.09
N MET A 15 -19.00 8.81 -9.38
CA MET A 15 -17.61 8.75 -9.81
C MET A 15 -17.39 9.57 -11.10
N GLU A 16 -18.25 9.40 -12.10
CA GLU A 16 -18.19 10.13 -13.38
C GLU A 16 -18.06 11.65 -13.18
N LYS A 17 -18.93 12.22 -12.31
CA LYS A 17 -18.88 13.67 -12.02
C LYS A 17 -17.64 14.06 -11.22
N GLY A 18 -17.20 13.18 -10.34
CA GLY A 18 -16.06 13.46 -9.46
C GLY A 18 -14.73 13.48 -10.20
N VAL A 19 -14.59 12.68 -11.25
CA VAL A 19 -13.31 12.52 -11.97
C VAL A 19 -13.22 13.28 -13.30
N ALA A 20 -14.32 13.88 -13.76
CA ALA A 20 -14.43 14.46 -15.10
C ALA A 20 -13.36 15.51 -15.46
N ASN A 21 -12.76 16.18 -14.47
CA ASN A 21 -11.72 17.19 -14.67
C ASN A 21 -10.44 16.88 -13.87
N SER A 22 -10.24 15.63 -13.47
CA SER A 22 -9.12 15.23 -12.64
C SER A 22 -7.89 14.92 -13.48
N GLU A 23 -6.71 15.41 -13.06
CA GLU A 23 -5.42 15.04 -13.65
C GLU A 23 -4.77 13.83 -12.96
N LEU A 24 -5.13 13.62 -11.69
CA LEU A 24 -4.69 12.50 -10.87
C LEU A 24 -5.88 11.99 -10.07
N ILE A 25 -6.11 10.70 -10.13
CA ILE A 25 -7.15 10.00 -9.36
C ILE A 25 -6.46 8.96 -8.50
N VAL A 26 -6.69 9.00 -7.19
CA VAL A 26 -6.13 8.03 -6.24
C VAL A 26 -7.27 7.19 -5.67
N GLU A 27 -7.32 5.93 -6.06
CA GLU A 27 -8.26 4.96 -5.53
C GLU A 27 -7.79 4.46 -4.15
N ALA A 28 -8.67 4.48 -3.16
CA ALA A 28 -8.40 4.03 -1.79
C ALA A 28 -9.60 3.26 -1.19
N ALA A 29 -10.22 2.39 -2.00
CA ALA A 29 -11.30 1.50 -1.56
C ALA A 29 -10.76 0.26 -0.86
N THR A 30 -11.66 -0.64 -0.44
CA THR A 30 -11.32 -1.90 0.23
C THR A 30 -10.32 -2.74 -0.59
N GLU A 31 -9.47 -3.49 0.11
CA GLU A 31 -8.42 -4.34 -0.48
C GLU A 31 -9.06 -5.60 -1.07
N ASN A 32 -9.67 -5.45 -2.24
CA ASN A 32 -10.33 -6.49 -3.01
C ASN A 32 -10.04 -6.30 -4.50
N LEU A 33 -9.35 -7.25 -5.11
CA LEU A 33 -8.92 -7.17 -6.50
C LEU A 33 -10.08 -7.01 -7.49
N GLY A 34 -11.17 -7.77 -7.31
CA GLY A 34 -12.34 -7.70 -8.20
C GLY A 34 -13.00 -6.32 -8.17
N LEU A 35 -13.15 -5.75 -6.96
CA LEU A 35 -13.68 -4.40 -6.79
C LEU A 35 -12.75 -3.35 -7.42
N LYS A 36 -11.44 -3.44 -7.18
CA LYS A 36 -10.47 -2.48 -7.76
C LYS A 36 -10.45 -2.55 -9.28
N LYS A 37 -10.50 -3.75 -9.87
CA LYS A 37 -10.62 -3.91 -11.34
C LYS A 37 -11.90 -3.27 -11.88
N THR A 38 -13.03 -3.39 -11.19
CA THR A 38 -14.28 -2.73 -11.59
C THR A 38 -14.14 -1.21 -11.50
N ILE A 39 -13.61 -0.69 -10.39
CA ILE A 39 -13.36 0.76 -10.23
C ILE A 39 -12.44 1.28 -11.34
N PHE A 40 -11.36 0.58 -11.66
CA PHE A 40 -10.41 1.02 -12.69
C PHE A 40 -10.99 0.98 -14.10
N LYS A 41 -11.90 0.04 -14.42
CA LYS A 41 -12.67 0.07 -15.67
C LYS A 41 -13.58 1.30 -15.77
N ASP A 42 -14.25 1.62 -14.66
CA ASP A 42 -15.13 2.81 -14.62
C ASP A 42 -14.30 4.09 -14.71
N LEU A 43 -13.16 4.17 -14.01
CA LEU A 43 -12.22 5.29 -14.11
C LEU A 43 -11.66 5.45 -15.52
N ASP A 44 -11.34 4.35 -16.20
CA ASP A 44 -10.87 4.36 -17.59
C ASP A 44 -11.89 4.97 -18.55
N SER A 45 -13.18 4.74 -18.26
CA SER A 45 -14.29 5.26 -19.08
C SER A 45 -14.64 6.71 -18.76
N PHE A 46 -14.52 7.14 -17.50
CA PHE A 46 -15.04 8.45 -17.06
C PHE A 46 -13.96 9.52 -16.91
N ALA A 47 -12.72 9.13 -16.64
CA ALA A 47 -11.64 10.08 -16.44
C ALA A 47 -11.10 10.62 -17.78
N PRO A 48 -10.59 11.87 -17.81
CA PRO A 48 -9.90 12.39 -18.97
C PRO A 48 -8.77 11.46 -19.45
N GLU A 49 -8.52 11.39 -20.77
CA GLU A 49 -7.49 10.51 -21.34
C GLU A 49 -6.09 10.75 -20.77
N HIS A 50 -5.78 11.98 -20.36
CA HIS A 50 -4.50 12.36 -19.79
C HIS A 50 -4.37 12.12 -18.27
N ALA A 51 -5.45 11.68 -17.61
CA ALA A 51 -5.46 11.47 -16.17
C ALA A 51 -4.63 10.25 -15.77
N ILE A 52 -3.81 10.43 -14.74
CA ILE A 52 -3.08 9.32 -14.10
C ILE A 52 -4.02 8.63 -13.13
N LEU A 53 -4.08 7.30 -13.22
CA LEU A 53 -4.88 6.46 -12.34
C LEU A 53 -3.96 5.79 -11.30
N ALA A 54 -4.05 6.21 -10.06
CA ALA A 54 -3.27 5.66 -8.97
C ALA A 54 -4.13 4.81 -8.03
N THR A 55 -3.52 3.81 -7.38
CA THR A 55 -4.17 3.02 -6.33
C THR A 55 -3.34 3.04 -5.06
N ASN A 56 -4.01 3.16 -3.90
CA ASN A 56 -3.39 3.06 -2.57
C ASN A 56 -3.46 1.62 -2.03
N THR A 57 -3.42 0.62 -2.89
CA THR A 57 -3.35 -0.78 -2.46
C THR A 57 -2.07 -1.04 -1.66
N SER A 58 -2.15 -1.94 -0.69
CA SER A 58 -1.01 -2.36 0.13
C SER A 58 -0.37 -3.68 -0.33
N SER A 59 -1.05 -4.44 -1.20
CA SER A 59 -0.61 -5.80 -1.54
C SER A 59 -1.02 -6.28 -2.93
N ILE A 60 -2.03 -5.66 -3.56
CA ILE A 60 -2.54 -6.09 -4.86
C ILE A 60 -1.63 -5.59 -5.99
N SER A 61 -1.35 -6.47 -6.97
CA SER A 61 -0.52 -6.15 -8.13
C SER A 61 -1.07 -4.98 -8.93
N ILE A 62 -0.24 -3.96 -9.11
CA ILE A 62 -0.53 -2.80 -9.95
C ILE A 62 -0.69 -3.21 -11.40
N THR A 63 0.14 -4.13 -11.87
CA THR A 63 0.07 -4.71 -13.22
C THR A 63 -1.28 -5.36 -13.48
N GLU A 64 -1.80 -6.10 -12.49
CA GLU A 64 -3.07 -6.78 -12.62
C GLU A 64 -4.27 -5.82 -12.60
N ILE A 65 -4.20 -4.74 -11.82
CA ILE A 65 -5.18 -3.66 -11.84
C ILE A 65 -5.12 -2.92 -13.18
N ALA A 66 -3.93 -2.57 -13.65
CA ALA A 66 -3.70 -1.85 -14.89
C ALA A 66 -4.24 -2.60 -16.13
N ALA A 67 -4.14 -3.93 -16.12
CA ALA A 67 -4.68 -4.78 -17.19
C ALA A 67 -6.21 -4.70 -17.35
N ALA A 68 -6.92 -4.10 -16.39
CA ALA A 68 -8.35 -3.83 -16.50
C ALA A 68 -8.68 -2.54 -17.26
N THR A 69 -7.68 -1.75 -17.66
CA THR A 69 -7.81 -0.44 -18.35
C THR A 69 -7.27 -0.50 -19.78
N SER A 70 -7.65 0.44 -20.61
CA SER A 70 -7.10 0.63 -21.97
C SER A 70 -5.78 1.42 -21.96
N ARG A 71 -5.38 2.01 -20.82
CA ARG A 71 -4.18 2.85 -20.61
C ARG A 71 -3.30 2.35 -19.46
N PRO A 72 -2.80 1.10 -19.51
CA PRO A 72 -2.01 0.51 -18.43
C PRO A 72 -0.71 1.26 -18.14
N ASP A 73 -0.21 2.04 -19.09
CA ASP A 73 0.96 2.92 -18.96
C ASP A 73 0.71 4.16 -18.09
N GLN A 74 -0.56 4.51 -17.84
CA GLN A 74 -0.99 5.61 -16.97
C GLN A 74 -1.45 5.12 -15.59
N VAL A 75 -1.30 3.83 -15.27
CA VAL A 75 -1.65 3.25 -13.97
C VAL A 75 -0.41 3.09 -13.11
N ILE A 76 -0.51 3.48 -11.82
CA ILE A 76 0.60 3.46 -10.88
C ILE A 76 0.10 3.18 -9.45
N GLY A 77 0.93 2.59 -8.59
CA GLY A 77 0.68 2.49 -7.16
C GLY A 77 1.20 3.70 -6.40
N MET A 78 0.41 4.20 -5.45
CA MET A 78 0.79 5.21 -4.46
C MET A 78 0.45 4.68 -3.07
N HIS A 79 1.32 3.87 -2.50
CA HIS A 79 1.11 3.25 -1.20
C HIS A 79 1.55 4.17 -0.07
N PHE A 80 0.57 4.82 0.55
CA PHE A 80 0.78 5.70 1.69
C PHE A 80 0.84 4.90 2.99
N MET A 81 1.77 5.28 3.88
CA MET A 81 1.86 4.69 5.21
C MET A 81 0.84 5.33 6.16
N ASN A 82 0.17 4.51 6.96
CA ASN A 82 -0.83 4.98 7.94
C ASN A 82 -0.14 5.33 9.29
N PRO A 83 -0.45 6.48 9.93
CA PRO A 83 -1.39 7.54 9.54
C PRO A 83 -0.81 8.47 8.46
N VAL A 84 -1.54 8.63 7.35
CA VAL A 84 -1.05 9.38 6.17
C VAL A 84 -0.56 10.79 6.49
N PRO A 85 -1.20 11.60 7.35
CA PRO A 85 -0.71 12.96 7.64
C PRO A 85 0.64 12.99 8.37
N ILE A 86 1.01 11.92 9.08
CA ILE A 86 2.22 11.84 9.93
C ILE A 86 3.36 11.15 9.21
N MET A 87 3.08 10.02 8.58
CA MET A 87 4.10 9.20 7.91
C MET A 87 4.59 9.87 6.65
N LYS A 88 5.90 10.02 6.53
CA LYS A 88 6.52 10.71 5.39
C LYS A 88 6.66 9.85 4.15
N LEU A 89 6.85 8.54 4.32
CA LEU A 89 7.08 7.63 3.20
C LEU A 89 5.81 7.45 2.35
N VAL A 90 6.01 7.41 1.05
CA VAL A 90 5.08 6.82 0.09
C VAL A 90 5.86 5.93 -0.88
N GLU A 91 5.49 4.66 -0.99
CA GLU A 91 6.02 3.79 -2.03
C GLU A 91 5.30 4.10 -3.34
N ILE A 92 6.06 4.34 -4.39
CA ILE A 92 5.56 4.55 -5.75
C ILE A 92 5.83 3.28 -6.53
N ILE A 93 4.76 2.50 -6.74
CA ILE A 93 4.88 1.16 -7.29
C ILE A 93 4.63 1.19 -8.79
N ARG A 94 5.66 0.82 -9.55
CA ARG A 94 5.57 0.69 -11.00
C ARG A 94 5.00 -0.67 -11.38
N GLY A 95 3.82 -0.67 -12.00
CA GLY A 95 3.34 -1.83 -12.75
C GLY A 95 4.21 -2.09 -13.99
N TYR A 96 4.07 -3.25 -14.58
CA TYR A 96 4.86 -3.66 -15.75
C TYR A 96 4.82 -2.65 -16.91
N SER A 97 3.66 -2.06 -17.17
CA SER A 97 3.45 -1.11 -18.27
C SER A 97 3.58 0.36 -17.85
N THR A 98 3.69 0.68 -16.56
CA THR A 98 3.74 2.07 -16.09
C THR A 98 4.87 2.85 -16.74
N SER A 99 4.55 3.98 -17.39
CA SER A 99 5.54 4.78 -18.11
C SER A 99 6.47 5.56 -17.17
N ASN A 100 7.68 5.86 -17.64
CA ASN A 100 8.63 6.69 -16.90
C ASN A 100 8.05 8.08 -16.61
N THR A 101 7.36 8.68 -17.58
CA THR A 101 6.73 10.01 -17.45
C THR A 101 5.71 10.03 -16.31
N VAL A 102 4.87 8.99 -16.19
CA VAL A 102 3.91 8.86 -15.09
C VAL A 102 4.65 8.72 -13.75
N THR A 103 5.68 7.88 -13.70
CA THR A 103 6.48 7.68 -12.49
C THR A 103 7.12 8.98 -12.02
N GLU A 104 7.82 9.70 -12.90
CA GLU A 104 8.46 10.98 -12.59
C GLU A 104 7.46 12.03 -12.12
N ARG A 105 6.29 12.12 -12.77
CA ARG A 105 5.22 13.03 -12.39
C ARG A 105 4.69 12.72 -10.98
N ILE A 106 4.46 11.47 -10.65
CA ILE A 106 3.94 11.06 -9.34
C ILE A 106 5.00 11.22 -8.24
N MET A 107 6.27 10.94 -8.53
CA MET A 107 7.38 11.25 -7.62
C MET A 107 7.35 12.73 -7.24
N LYS A 108 7.31 13.63 -8.23
CA LYS A 108 7.27 15.07 -8.01
C LYS A 108 6.02 15.56 -7.27
N VAL A 109 4.86 15.00 -7.58
CA VAL A 109 3.61 15.28 -6.84
C VAL A 109 3.76 14.91 -5.38
N SER A 110 4.31 13.72 -5.10
CA SER A 110 4.54 13.24 -3.74
C SER A 110 5.48 14.15 -2.94
N GLU A 111 6.56 14.62 -3.55
CA GLU A 111 7.47 15.61 -2.94
C GLU A 111 6.75 16.93 -2.63
N THR A 112 5.90 17.41 -3.54
CA THR A 112 5.08 18.62 -3.35
C THR A 112 4.11 18.48 -2.17
N LEU A 113 3.64 17.25 -1.89
CA LEU A 113 2.84 16.92 -0.72
C LEU A 113 3.66 16.83 0.58
N GLY A 114 4.97 17.07 0.54
CA GLY A 114 5.87 16.94 1.67
C GLY A 114 6.20 15.50 2.05
N LYS A 115 5.97 14.55 1.13
CA LYS A 115 6.33 13.15 1.29
C LYS A 115 7.74 12.87 0.77
N ILE A 116 8.25 11.71 1.15
CA ILE A 116 9.48 11.13 0.62
C ILE A 116 9.05 9.94 -0.24
N PRO A 117 8.95 10.12 -1.56
CA PRO A 117 8.59 9.02 -2.45
C PRO A 117 9.78 8.08 -2.67
N VAL A 118 9.49 6.79 -2.70
CA VAL A 118 10.48 5.74 -3.04
C VAL A 118 9.89 4.90 -4.17
N GLU A 119 10.56 4.90 -5.31
CA GLU A 119 10.17 4.06 -6.46
C GLU A 119 10.48 2.59 -6.17
N VAL A 120 9.51 1.72 -6.41
CA VAL A 120 9.63 0.27 -6.24
C VAL A 120 8.92 -0.46 -7.38
N ASN A 121 9.34 -1.70 -7.64
CA ASN A 121 8.68 -2.55 -8.63
C ASN A 121 7.47 -3.29 -8.03
N ASP A 122 6.54 -3.65 -8.91
CA ASP A 122 5.33 -4.39 -8.59
C ASP A 122 5.64 -5.86 -8.27
N TYR A 123 5.83 -6.14 -6.98
CA TYR A 123 6.02 -7.49 -6.43
C TYR A 123 5.13 -7.68 -5.20
N PRO A 124 4.74 -8.90 -4.84
CA PRO A 124 3.91 -9.17 -3.67
C PRO A 124 4.45 -8.48 -2.39
N GLY A 125 3.60 -7.64 -1.76
CA GLY A 125 3.94 -6.89 -0.56
C GLY A 125 4.89 -5.72 -0.77
N PHE A 126 5.25 -5.39 -2.02
CA PHE A 126 6.20 -4.32 -2.39
C PHE A 126 7.52 -4.43 -1.61
N VAL A 127 8.02 -3.36 -0.99
CA VAL A 127 9.20 -3.44 -0.12
C VAL A 127 8.79 -3.48 1.36
N ALA A 128 7.92 -2.58 1.79
CA ALA A 128 7.56 -2.43 3.19
C ALA A 128 6.97 -3.72 3.77
N ASN A 129 5.91 -4.24 3.19
CA ASN A 129 5.24 -5.44 3.69
C ASN A 129 6.06 -6.71 3.47
N ARG A 130 6.82 -6.79 2.38
CA ARG A 130 7.69 -7.94 2.09
C ARG A 130 8.79 -8.13 3.15
N ILE A 131 9.23 -7.05 3.79
CA ILE A 131 10.24 -7.11 4.86
C ILE A 131 9.56 -7.20 6.22
N LEU A 132 8.61 -6.31 6.50
CA LEU A 132 8.00 -6.18 7.81
C LEU A 132 7.18 -7.42 8.22
N MET A 133 6.36 -7.95 7.31
CA MET A 133 5.46 -9.06 7.66
C MET A 133 6.20 -10.35 8.04
N PRO A 134 7.25 -10.78 7.32
CA PRO A 134 8.08 -11.89 7.80
C PRO A 134 8.78 -11.64 9.13
N MET A 135 9.19 -10.39 9.43
CA MET A 135 9.76 -10.05 10.73
C MET A 135 8.72 -10.20 11.85
N ILE A 136 7.51 -9.73 11.64
CA ILE A 136 6.39 -9.91 12.60
C ILE A 136 6.06 -11.40 12.74
N ASN A 137 5.96 -12.11 11.63
CA ASN A 137 5.67 -13.55 11.64
C ASN A 137 6.72 -14.35 12.40
N GLU A 138 8.00 -14.00 12.26
CA GLU A 138 9.10 -14.61 13.01
C GLU A 138 9.01 -14.32 14.52
N ALA A 139 8.60 -13.11 14.90
CA ALA A 139 8.34 -12.77 16.30
C ALA A 139 7.18 -13.60 16.88
N ILE A 140 6.13 -13.84 16.10
CA ILE A 140 5.00 -14.70 16.49
C ILE A 140 5.45 -16.17 16.59
N LEU A 141 6.28 -16.66 15.67
CA LEU A 141 6.86 -18.01 15.73
C LEU A 141 7.74 -18.16 16.99
N THR A 142 8.58 -17.17 17.29
CA THR A 142 9.41 -17.14 18.51
C THR A 142 8.56 -17.27 19.79
N LEU A 143 7.40 -16.60 19.81
CA LEU A 143 6.42 -16.73 20.90
C LEU A 143 5.79 -18.13 20.92
N HIS A 144 5.35 -18.63 19.77
CA HIS A 144 4.69 -19.93 19.62
C HIS A 144 5.59 -21.09 20.03
N GLU A 145 6.87 -21.02 19.71
CA GLU A 145 7.89 -22.02 20.05
C GLU A 145 8.34 -21.93 21.53
N GLY A 146 7.87 -20.94 22.27
CA GLY A 146 8.19 -20.76 23.70
C GLY A 146 9.61 -20.28 23.97
N VAL A 147 10.26 -19.64 23.00
CA VAL A 147 11.62 -19.08 23.17
C VAL A 147 11.61 -17.94 24.19
N ALA A 148 10.60 -17.06 24.13
CA ALA A 148 10.41 -15.97 25.08
C ALA A 148 8.94 -15.52 25.12
N GLY A 149 8.57 -14.74 26.13
CA GLY A 149 7.26 -14.10 26.22
C GLY A 149 7.16 -12.83 25.38
N VAL A 150 5.93 -12.30 25.28
CA VAL A 150 5.63 -11.09 24.49
C VAL A 150 6.49 -9.90 24.91
N THR A 151 6.59 -9.66 26.22
CA THR A 151 7.36 -8.54 26.78
C THR A 151 8.85 -8.64 26.45
N GLU A 152 9.41 -9.83 26.56
CA GLU A 152 10.83 -10.10 26.30
C GLU A 152 11.16 -9.91 24.83
N ILE A 153 10.36 -10.48 23.91
CA ILE A 153 10.53 -10.33 22.46
C ILE A 153 10.51 -8.85 22.07
N ASP A 154 9.48 -8.12 22.50
CA ASP A 154 9.34 -6.70 22.19
C ASP A 154 10.45 -5.84 22.82
N THR A 155 10.92 -6.19 24.02
CA THR A 155 12.03 -5.50 24.67
C THR A 155 13.34 -5.69 23.91
N VAL A 156 13.64 -6.93 23.50
CA VAL A 156 14.83 -7.22 22.66
C VAL A 156 14.80 -6.42 21.36
N MET A 157 13.67 -6.37 20.68
CA MET A 157 13.57 -5.63 19.42
C MET A 157 13.72 -4.12 19.61
N LYS A 158 13.13 -3.56 20.68
CA LYS A 158 13.26 -2.13 20.97
C LYS A 158 14.68 -1.74 21.41
N LEU A 159 15.25 -2.46 22.36
CA LEU A 159 16.50 -2.05 22.99
C LEU A 159 17.74 -2.66 22.33
N GLY A 160 17.63 -3.86 21.78
CA GLY A 160 18.72 -4.55 21.12
C GLY A 160 18.83 -4.23 19.63
N MET A 161 17.70 -4.06 18.95
CA MET A 161 17.65 -3.84 17.50
C MET A 161 17.22 -2.41 17.12
N ALA A 162 17.07 -1.51 18.10
CA ALA A 162 16.72 -0.10 17.93
C ALA A 162 15.38 0.12 17.16
N HIS A 163 14.44 -0.82 17.27
CA HIS A 163 13.10 -0.62 16.72
C HIS A 163 12.32 0.41 17.58
N PRO A 164 11.57 1.32 16.97
CA PRO A 164 10.78 2.32 17.71
C PRO A 164 9.63 1.67 18.50
N MET A 165 9.17 0.49 18.08
CA MET A 165 8.10 -0.30 18.69
C MET A 165 8.48 -1.78 18.62
N GLY A 166 8.03 -2.59 19.61
CA GLY A 166 8.18 -4.03 19.54
C GLY A 166 7.37 -4.63 18.40
N LEU A 167 7.80 -5.77 17.86
CA LEU A 167 7.16 -6.36 16.67
C LEU A 167 5.78 -6.93 17.00
N LEU A 168 5.58 -7.50 18.18
CA LEU A 168 4.27 -8.02 18.61
C LEU A 168 3.31 -6.87 18.94
N GLN A 169 3.81 -5.81 19.58
CA GLN A 169 3.06 -4.58 19.79
C GLN A 169 2.65 -3.93 18.46
N LEU A 170 3.54 -3.94 17.45
CA LEU A 170 3.25 -3.42 16.12
C LEU A 170 2.20 -4.28 15.40
N ALA A 171 2.29 -5.60 15.52
CA ALA A 171 1.32 -6.54 14.98
C ALA A 171 -0.09 -6.30 15.55
N ASP A 172 -0.19 -6.09 16.87
CA ASP A 172 -1.45 -5.75 17.53
C ASP A 172 -2.01 -4.40 17.06
N PHE A 173 -1.13 -3.41 16.90
CA PHE A 173 -1.50 -2.08 16.38
C PHE A 173 -1.99 -2.10 14.92
N ILE A 174 -1.37 -2.93 14.06
CA ILE A 174 -1.79 -3.11 12.65
C ILE A 174 -3.10 -3.89 12.59
N GLY A 175 -3.28 -4.87 13.45
CA GLY A 175 -4.32 -5.88 13.45
C GLY A 175 -3.78 -7.23 12.95
N LEU A 176 -3.94 -8.28 13.74
CA LEU A 176 -3.44 -9.63 13.43
C LEU A 176 -4.10 -10.22 12.17
N ASP A 177 -5.37 -9.91 11.96
CA ASP A 177 -6.13 -10.28 10.76
C ASP A 177 -5.54 -9.65 9.50
N VAL A 178 -5.11 -8.39 9.58
CA VAL A 178 -4.42 -7.67 8.50
C VAL A 178 -3.05 -8.30 8.24
N CYS A 179 -2.27 -8.55 9.30
CA CYS A 179 -0.96 -9.20 9.19
C CYS A 179 -1.09 -10.58 8.51
N LEU A 180 -2.06 -11.39 8.94
CA LEU A 180 -2.33 -12.70 8.35
C LEU A 180 -2.72 -12.59 6.87
N SER A 181 -3.56 -11.63 6.53
CA SER A 181 -3.98 -11.39 5.14
C SER A 181 -2.78 -11.07 4.24
N ILE A 182 -1.90 -10.19 4.70
CA ILE A 182 -0.69 -9.83 3.93
C ILE A 182 0.28 -11.02 3.83
N MET A 183 0.47 -11.79 4.92
CA MET A 183 1.29 -13.01 4.87
C MET A 183 0.78 -14.02 3.84
N LYS A 184 -0.55 -14.19 3.72
CA LYS A 184 -1.15 -15.05 2.69
C LYS A 184 -0.84 -14.55 1.28
N VAL A 185 -0.96 -13.23 1.05
CA VAL A 185 -0.58 -12.63 -0.25
C VAL A 185 0.89 -12.90 -0.58
N LEU A 186 1.79 -12.78 0.39
CA LEU A 186 3.21 -13.08 0.20
C LEU A 186 3.43 -14.58 -0.10
N TYR A 187 2.78 -15.44 0.67
CA TYR A 187 2.92 -16.89 0.51
C TYR A 187 2.40 -17.37 -0.85
N GLU A 188 1.21 -16.93 -1.26
CA GLU A 188 0.61 -17.26 -2.55
C GLU A 188 1.41 -16.66 -3.72
N GLY A 189 1.85 -15.41 -3.58
CA GLY A 189 2.57 -14.70 -4.64
C GLY A 189 3.99 -15.22 -4.90
N PHE A 190 4.69 -15.70 -3.86
CA PHE A 190 6.06 -16.22 -4.00
C PHE A 190 6.14 -17.76 -4.03
N GLY A 191 5.14 -18.47 -3.50
CA GLY A 191 5.16 -19.93 -3.40
C GLY A 191 6.30 -20.50 -2.54
N GLN A 192 6.79 -19.74 -1.55
CA GLN A 192 7.95 -20.10 -0.71
C GLN A 192 7.54 -20.25 0.75
N SER A 193 7.96 -21.35 1.39
CA SER A 193 7.62 -21.68 2.77
C SER A 193 8.03 -20.62 3.80
N LYS A 194 9.05 -19.80 3.53
CA LYS A 194 9.47 -18.69 4.42
C LYS A 194 8.39 -17.61 4.62
N TYR A 195 7.36 -17.60 3.77
CA TYR A 195 6.21 -16.70 3.90
C TYR A 195 4.97 -17.39 4.47
N ALA A 196 5.09 -18.67 4.89
CA ALA A 196 3.98 -19.36 5.53
C ALA A 196 3.61 -18.66 6.85
N PRO A 197 2.33 -18.34 7.07
CA PRO A 197 1.91 -17.74 8.33
C PRO A 197 2.15 -18.70 9.51
N CYS A 198 2.49 -18.14 10.69
CA CYS A 198 2.53 -18.89 11.93
C CYS A 198 1.16 -19.53 12.23
N PRO A 199 1.09 -20.75 12.76
CA PRO A 199 -0.18 -21.38 13.13
C PRO A 199 -0.87 -20.79 14.36
N LEU A 200 -0.19 -19.90 15.13
CA LEU A 200 -0.75 -19.22 16.32
C LEU A 200 -1.74 -18.12 15.96
#